data_b60910406d3a6adce5be8f8151a26b09
#
_entry.id   b60910406d3a6adce5be8f8151a26b09
#
_cell.length_a   1.000
_cell.length_b   1.000
_cell.length_c   1.000
_cell.angle_alpha   90.00
_cell.angle_beta   90.00
_cell.angle_gamma   90.00
#
_symmetry.space_group_name_H-M   'P 1'
#
loop_
_entity.id
_entity.type
_entity.pdbx_description
1 polymer ?
#
loop_
_entity_poly.entity_id
_entity_poly.type
_entity_poly.pdbx_seq_one_letter_code
_entity_poly.pdbx_strand_id
1 'polypeptide(L)'
;MPTGQLRREGWSNLTQNYPDPNVVTAVLGIGTFGARIGYEGSRNTATIHPNLKTAITKAETVSADILSELNQSRLEVFPDLNSLPSHFTACPLGLTDKADGSKRRIYHLSYPPGDMSGINAEISEHYDAIQYSGIEHAIQAVQ
;
A
#
# COMPACT_ATOMS: atom_id res chain seq x y z
N MET A 1 10.45 -11.22 8.19
CA MET A 1 9.26 -10.92 7.37
C MET A 1 8.28 -10.10 8.20
N PRO A 2 7.79 -8.95 7.70
CA PRO A 2 6.77 -8.19 8.41
C PRO A 2 5.59 -9.11 8.70
N THR A 3 5.25 -9.24 9.96
CA THR A 3 4.05 -9.98 10.38
C THR A 3 2.82 -9.09 10.18
N GLY A 4 2.46 -8.85 8.92
CA GLY A 4 1.22 -8.18 8.59
C GLY A 4 0.02 -8.90 9.22
N GLN A 5 -1.06 -8.17 9.46
CA GLN A 5 -2.30 -8.71 10.07
C GLN A 5 -2.98 -9.80 9.21
N LEU A 6 -2.55 -9.98 7.96
CA LEU A 6 -3.05 -10.98 7.03
C LEU A 6 -2.23 -12.28 7.15
N ARG A 7 -2.54 -13.11 8.14
CA ARG A 7 -1.96 -14.46 8.23
C ARG A 7 -2.78 -15.40 7.37
N ARG A 8 -2.13 -16.03 6.39
CA ARG A 8 -2.76 -17.01 5.49
C ARG A 8 -3.57 -18.07 6.23
N GLU A 9 -3.04 -18.58 7.34
CA GLU A 9 -3.72 -19.59 8.16
C GLU A 9 -5.03 -19.08 8.75
N GLY A 10 -5.04 -17.84 9.27
CA GLY A 10 -6.26 -17.22 9.78
C GLY A 10 -7.31 -17.05 8.69
N TRP A 11 -6.90 -16.58 7.52
CA TRP A 11 -7.80 -16.44 6.36
C TRP A 11 -8.28 -17.79 5.83
N SER A 12 -7.42 -18.82 5.80
CA SER A 12 -7.82 -20.16 5.41
C SER A 12 -8.94 -20.70 6.29
N ASN A 13 -8.83 -20.51 7.61
CA ASN A 13 -9.86 -20.93 8.55
C ASN A 13 -11.17 -20.14 8.40
N LEU A 14 -11.08 -18.82 8.21
CA LEU A 14 -12.25 -17.96 8.04
C LEU A 14 -13.00 -18.23 6.73
N THR A 15 -12.30 -18.62 5.68
CA THR A 15 -12.87 -18.85 4.35
C THR A 15 -13.22 -20.32 4.09
N GLN A 16 -13.03 -21.20 5.06
CA GLN A 16 -13.21 -22.65 4.87
C GLN A 16 -14.58 -23.04 4.33
N ASN A 17 -15.63 -22.34 4.72
CA ASN A 17 -17.01 -22.57 4.29
C ASN A 17 -17.54 -21.47 3.35
N TYR A 18 -16.65 -20.64 2.79
CA TYR A 18 -17.09 -19.60 1.88
C TYR A 18 -17.53 -20.20 0.53
N PRO A 19 -18.73 -19.83 0.01
CA PRO A 19 -19.35 -20.54 -1.10
C PRO A 19 -18.64 -20.37 -2.45
N ASP A 20 -17.87 -19.29 -2.63
CA ASP A 20 -17.15 -19.04 -3.88
C ASP A 20 -15.65 -19.39 -3.77
N PRO A 21 -15.20 -20.48 -4.38
CA PRO A 21 -13.81 -20.90 -4.32
C PRO A 21 -12.83 -19.93 -5.02
N ASN A 22 -13.31 -19.11 -5.98
CA ASN A 22 -12.46 -18.13 -6.66
C ASN A 22 -12.11 -16.99 -5.69
N VAL A 23 -13.09 -16.53 -4.91
CA VAL A 23 -12.86 -15.54 -3.85
C VAL A 23 -11.91 -16.10 -2.79
N VAL A 24 -12.08 -17.33 -2.36
CA VAL A 24 -11.17 -17.99 -1.41
C VAL A 24 -9.74 -18.01 -1.96
N THR A 25 -9.59 -18.46 -3.20
CA THR A 25 -8.27 -18.52 -3.86
C THR A 25 -7.63 -17.13 -3.96
N ALA A 26 -8.39 -16.12 -4.35
CA ALA A 26 -7.91 -14.74 -4.43
C ALA A 26 -7.47 -14.20 -3.05
N VAL A 27 -8.28 -14.38 -2.01
CA VAL A 27 -7.97 -13.92 -0.65
C VAL A 27 -6.71 -14.60 -0.10
N LEU A 28 -6.61 -15.93 -0.25
CA LEU A 28 -5.43 -16.67 0.19
C LEU A 28 -4.17 -16.31 -0.63
N GLY A 29 -4.34 -16.06 -1.93
CA GLY A 29 -3.29 -15.56 -2.81
C GLY A 29 -2.77 -14.21 -2.38
N ILE A 30 -3.67 -13.25 -2.09
CA ILE A 30 -3.31 -11.92 -1.59
C ILE A 30 -2.58 -12.03 -0.24
N GLY A 31 -3.05 -12.87 0.68
CA GLY A 31 -2.41 -13.10 1.97
C GLY A 31 -1.03 -13.75 1.87
N THR A 32 -0.72 -14.43 0.78
CA THR A 32 0.56 -15.12 0.56
C THR A 32 1.56 -14.30 -0.24
N PHE A 33 1.09 -13.66 -1.30
CA PHE A 33 1.94 -13.02 -2.32
C PHE A 33 1.76 -11.51 -2.41
N GLY A 34 0.81 -10.93 -1.68
CA GLY A 34 0.38 -9.56 -1.82
C GLY A 34 -0.66 -9.36 -2.94
N ALA A 35 -1.35 -8.24 -2.90
CA ALA A 35 -2.30 -7.86 -3.95
C ALA A 35 -1.57 -7.30 -5.17
N ARG A 36 -2.02 -7.68 -6.36
CA ARG A 36 -1.58 -7.02 -7.59
C ARG A 36 -2.27 -5.67 -7.70
N ILE A 37 -1.47 -4.62 -7.85
CA ILE A 37 -1.97 -3.25 -8.03
C ILE A 37 -2.00 -2.82 -9.51
N GLY A 38 -1.67 -3.72 -10.45
CA GLY A 38 -1.67 -3.41 -11.88
C GLY A 38 -0.53 -2.53 -12.36
N TYR A 39 0.57 -2.43 -11.61
CA TYR A 39 1.75 -1.66 -12.03
C TYR A 39 2.41 -2.30 -13.26
N GLU A 40 2.50 -1.54 -14.36
CA GLU A 40 3.04 -1.94 -15.66
C GLU A 40 4.36 -1.20 -15.99
N GLY A 41 4.81 -0.31 -15.11
CA GLY A 41 6.02 0.46 -15.31
C GLY A 41 7.32 -0.33 -15.22
N SER A 42 8.42 0.36 -15.51
CA SER A 42 9.75 -0.23 -15.50
C SER A 42 10.11 -0.76 -14.10
N ARG A 43 10.68 -1.95 -14.06
CA ARG A 43 11.21 -2.59 -12.84
C ARG A 43 12.73 -2.71 -12.85
N ASN A 44 13.39 -1.99 -13.76
CA ASN A 44 14.84 -2.07 -13.97
C ASN A 44 15.58 -0.82 -13.50
N THR A 45 14.87 0.13 -12.90
CA THR A 45 15.43 1.40 -12.44
C THR A 45 15.28 1.57 -10.94
N ALA A 46 16.25 2.22 -10.32
CA ALA A 46 16.17 2.70 -8.96
C ALA A 46 15.98 4.21 -8.97
N THR A 47 14.89 4.68 -8.37
CA THR A 47 14.56 6.11 -8.33
C THR A 47 14.31 6.53 -6.88
N ILE A 48 14.91 7.67 -6.50
CA ILE A 48 14.73 8.27 -5.18
C ILE A 48 14.21 9.68 -5.36
N HIS A 49 13.05 9.95 -4.83
CA HIS A 49 12.45 11.27 -4.80
C HIS A 49 12.64 11.93 -3.43
N PRO A 50 12.88 13.25 -3.37
CA PRO A 50 12.98 13.97 -2.11
C PRO A 50 11.62 14.01 -1.39
N ASN A 51 11.66 14.01 -0.06
CA ASN A 51 10.45 14.14 0.73
C ASN A 51 9.75 15.48 0.52
N LEU A 52 8.44 15.51 0.71
CA LEU A 52 7.65 16.73 0.64
C LEU A 52 8.03 17.69 1.79
N LYS A 53 7.87 18.99 1.55
CA LYS A 53 8.18 20.05 2.52
C LYS A 53 7.52 19.77 3.89
N THR A 54 6.30 19.25 3.91
CA THR A 54 5.57 18.94 5.17
C THR A 54 6.27 17.86 6.00
N ALA A 55 6.91 16.87 5.38
CA ALA A 55 7.69 15.87 6.10
C ALA A 55 9.04 16.43 6.57
N ILE A 56 9.68 17.27 5.75
CA ILE A 56 10.98 17.89 6.09
C ILE A 56 10.82 18.84 7.26
N THR A 57 9.81 19.71 7.26
CA THR A 57 9.59 20.70 8.32
C THR A 57 9.10 20.09 9.63
N LYS A 58 8.60 18.87 9.61
CA LYS A 58 8.10 18.12 10.77
C LYS A 58 8.79 16.77 10.91
N ALA A 59 10.10 16.75 10.69
CA ALA A 59 10.92 15.54 10.68
C ALA A 59 10.79 14.73 11.99
N GLU A 60 10.66 15.37 13.14
CA GLU A 60 10.46 14.70 14.43
C GLU A 60 9.16 13.88 14.45
N THR A 61 8.06 14.46 13.95
CA THR A 61 6.77 13.75 13.84
C THR A 61 6.87 12.54 12.92
N VAL A 62 7.54 12.69 11.77
CA VAL A 62 7.76 11.60 10.83
C VAL A 62 8.62 10.50 11.46
N SER A 63 9.70 10.87 12.14
CA SER A 63 10.61 9.93 12.80
C SER A 63 9.91 9.15 13.92
N ALA A 64 9.10 9.81 14.73
CA ALA A 64 8.33 9.16 15.79
C ALA A 64 7.33 8.15 15.21
N ASP A 65 6.65 8.49 14.12
CA ASP A 65 5.73 7.59 13.44
C ASP A 65 6.45 6.39 12.81
N ILE A 66 7.59 6.62 12.14
CA ILE A 66 8.42 5.53 11.59
C ILE A 66 8.90 4.58 12.69
N LEU A 67 9.38 5.10 13.82
CA LEU A 67 9.81 4.29 14.95
C LEU A 67 8.66 3.45 15.52
N SER A 68 7.46 4.03 15.60
CA SER A 68 6.26 3.29 16.01
C SER A 68 5.94 2.14 15.08
N GLU A 69 6.02 2.33 13.77
CA GLU A 69 5.79 1.28 12.76
C GLU A 69 6.88 0.20 12.80
N LEU A 70 8.13 0.58 13.02
CA LEU A 70 9.25 -0.35 13.20
C LEU A 70 9.04 -1.24 14.44
N ASN A 71 8.64 -0.66 15.57
CA ASN A 71 8.37 -1.40 16.80
C ASN A 71 7.21 -2.39 16.64
N GLN A 72 6.31 -2.14 15.69
CA GLN A 72 5.20 -3.02 15.33
C GLN A 72 5.56 -4.01 14.21
N SER A 73 6.81 -4.06 13.79
CA SER A 73 7.30 -4.91 12.69
C SER A 73 6.55 -4.70 11.36
N ARG A 74 6.09 -3.47 11.10
CA ARG A 74 5.40 -3.10 9.85
C ARG A 74 6.32 -2.49 8.81
N LEU A 75 7.53 -2.12 9.21
CA LEU A 75 8.59 -1.61 8.34
C LEU A 75 9.83 -2.48 8.47
N GLU A 76 10.62 -2.49 7.42
CA GLU A 76 11.94 -3.08 7.38
C GLU A 76 12.99 -1.98 7.18
N VAL A 77 14.13 -2.11 7.84
CA VAL A 77 15.25 -1.18 7.70
C VAL A 77 16.34 -1.85 6.89
N PHE A 78 16.76 -1.20 5.85
CA PHE A 78 17.95 -1.57 5.09
C PHE A 78 19.16 -0.76 5.59
N PRO A 79 20.30 -1.38 5.86
CA PRO A 79 21.46 -0.69 6.45
C PRO A 79 22.06 0.35 5.51
N ASP A 80 21.93 0.17 4.21
CA ASP A 80 22.41 1.09 3.18
C ASP A 80 21.65 0.88 1.86
N LEU A 81 21.90 1.76 0.89
CA LEU A 81 21.23 1.70 -0.42
C LEU A 81 21.64 0.46 -1.25
N ASN A 82 22.81 -0.14 -0.98
CA ASN A 82 23.26 -1.32 -1.73
C ASN A 82 22.52 -2.59 -1.28
N SER A 83 21.92 -2.55 -0.08
CA SER A 83 21.10 -3.64 0.45
C SER A 83 19.67 -3.63 -0.11
N LEU A 84 19.27 -2.56 -0.78
CA LEU A 84 17.97 -2.47 -1.45
C LEU A 84 17.94 -3.38 -2.69
N PRO A 85 16.75 -3.82 -3.12
CA PRO A 85 16.60 -4.45 -4.43
C PRO A 85 17.20 -3.57 -5.54
N SER A 86 17.68 -4.17 -6.61
CA SER A 86 18.27 -3.43 -7.74
C SER A 86 17.29 -2.51 -8.45
N HIS A 87 16.00 -2.67 -8.20
CA HIS A 87 14.90 -1.88 -8.74
C HIS A 87 13.96 -1.48 -7.62
N PHE A 88 13.80 -0.20 -7.39
CA PHE A 88 12.85 0.36 -6.41
C PHE A 88 12.52 1.81 -6.75
N THR A 89 11.39 2.27 -6.28
CA THR A 89 11.04 3.69 -6.31
C THR A 89 10.77 4.16 -4.87
N ALA A 90 11.62 5.05 -4.38
CA ALA A 90 11.39 5.72 -3.10
C ALA A 90 10.48 6.94 -3.33
N CYS A 91 9.21 6.77 -3.00
CA CYS A 91 8.21 7.83 -3.11
C CYS A 91 8.40 8.88 -2.02
N PRO A 92 8.10 10.16 -2.31
CA PRO A 92 8.13 11.21 -1.29
C PRO A 92 7.21 10.90 -0.12
N LEU A 93 7.71 11.09 1.10
CA LEU A 93 6.88 11.17 2.29
C LEU A 93 6.33 12.58 2.46
N GLY A 94 5.09 12.67 2.92
CA GLY A 94 4.44 13.90 3.35
C GLY A 94 3.66 13.70 4.63
N LEU A 95 3.18 14.80 5.19
CA LEU A 95 2.22 14.82 6.31
C LEU A 95 0.98 15.59 5.90
N THR A 96 -0.17 15.06 6.26
CA THR A 96 -1.47 15.72 6.15
C THR A 96 -2.18 15.74 7.49
N ASP A 97 -3.06 16.73 7.69
CA ASP A 97 -3.86 16.83 8.89
C ASP A 97 -5.04 15.86 8.83
N LYS A 98 -5.37 15.26 9.95
CA LYS A 98 -6.63 14.55 10.14
C LYS A 98 -7.67 15.48 10.75
N ALA A 99 -8.94 15.09 10.72
CA ALA A 99 -10.04 15.86 11.29
C ALA A 99 -9.90 16.07 12.83
N ASP A 100 -9.23 15.16 13.51
CA ASP A 100 -8.93 15.24 14.95
C ASP A 100 -7.70 16.11 15.29
N GLY A 101 -7.10 16.77 14.31
CA GLY A 101 -5.89 17.57 14.45
C GLY A 101 -4.58 16.78 14.50
N SER A 102 -4.64 15.46 14.55
CA SER A 102 -3.43 14.63 14.46
C SER A 102 -2.87 14.63 13.03
N LYS A 103 -1.63 14.16 12.87
CA LYS A 103 -0.98 14.06 11.56
C LYS A 103 -1.06 12.63 11.03
N ARG A 104 -1.15 12.51 9.70
CA ARG A 104 -1.04 11.24 8.99
C ARG A 104 0.10 11.33 7.98
N ARG A 105 1.00 10.36 8.02
CA ARG A 105 2.01 10.16 6.98
C ARG A 105 1.32 9.71 5.69
N ILE A 106 1.77 10.28 4.59
CA ILE A 106 1.33 9.90 3.24
C ILE A 106 2.55 9.58 2.38
N TYR A 107 2.35 8.68 1.43
CA TYR A 107 3.28 8.38 0.34
C TYR A 107 2.73 8.98 -0.93
N HIS A 108 3.51 9.82 -1.62
CA HIS A 108 3.04 10.51 -2.83
C HIS A 108 3.34 9.68 -4.07
N LEU A 109 2.48 8.71 -4.36
CA LEU A 109 2.67 7.77 -5.47
C LEU A 109 2.46 8.41 -6.86
N SER A 110 1.86 9.60 -6.94
CA SER A 110 1.69 10.37 -8.18
C SER A 110 2.76 11.47 -8.34
N TYR A 111 3.88 11.35 -7.66
CA TYR A 111 4.99 12.30 -7.81
C TYR A 111 5.91 11.89 -8.96
N PRO A 112 6.44 12.84 -9.76
CA PRO A 112 6.21 14.30 -9.71
C PRO A 112 4.81 14.71 -10.22
N PRO A 113 4.24 15.82 -9.71
CA PRO A 113 2.94 16.30 -10.17
C PRO A 113 3.00 16.70 -11.66
N GLY A 114 1.99 16.28 -12.42
CA GLY A 114 1.89 16.59 -13.86
C GLY A 114 2.82 15.79 -14.77
N ASP A 115 3.65 14.93 -14.21
CA ASP A 115 4.48 13.99 -14.94
C ASP A 115 3.84 12.60 -14.90
N MET A 116 3.82 11.90 -16.02
CA MET A 116 3.28 10.54 -16.13
C MET A 116 4.29 9.47 -15.66
N SER A 117 5.34 9.85 -14.96
CA SER A 117 6.37 8.94 -14.44
C SER A 117 6.14 8.48 -13.00
N GLY A 118 5.10 8.98 -12.33
CA GLY A 118 4.73 8.54 -10.99
C GLY A 118 4.18 7.11 -10.99
N ILE A 119 4.30 6.38 -9.87
CA ILE A 119 3.83 4.99 -9.76
C ILE A 119 2.36 4.86 -10.18
N ASN A 120 1.51 5.80 -9.77
CA ASN A 120 0.09 5.76 -10.12
C ASN A 120 -0.16 5.92 -11.62
N ALA A 121 0.70 6.65 -12.35
CA ALA A 121 0.57 6.81 -13.79
C ALA A 121 0.90 5.52 -14.57
N GLU A 122 1.66 4.63 -13.95
CA GLU A 122 2.04 3.32 -14.49
C GLU A 122 1.12 2.18 -14.03
N ILE A 123 0.02 2.50 -13.34
CA ILE A 123 -1.04 1.56 -13.00
C ILE A 123 -2.08 1.61 -14.10
N SER A 124 -2.38 0.46 -14.69
CA SER A 124 -3.39 0.35 -15.73
C SER A 124 -4.77 0.80 -15.23
N GLU A 125 -5.47 1.63 -16.01
CA GLU A 125 -6.85 2.08 -15.73
C GLU A 125 -7.81 0.91 -15.46
N HIS A 126 -7.49 -0.27 -15.96
CA HIS A 126 -8.28 -1.47 -15.71
C HIS A 126 -8.30 -1.88 -14.23
N TYR A 127 -7.28 -1.47 -13.45
CA TYR A 127 -7.18 -1.72 -12.01
C TYR A 127 -7.68 -0.56 -11.14
N ASP A 128 -7.95 0.61 -11.74
CA ASP A 128 -8.38 1.82 -11.02
C ASP A 128 -9.87 1.81 -10.68
N ALA A 129 -10.66 1.03 -11.41
CA ALA A 129 -12.11 1.04 -11.25
C ALA A 129 -12.56 0.11 -10.11
N ILE A 130 -12.60 0.64 -8.89
CA ILE A 130 -13.31 -0.02 -7.80
C ILE A 130 -14.80 0.13 -8.05
N GLN A 131 -15.47 -0.96 -8.42
CA GLN A 131 -16.91 -1.00 -8.49
C GLN A 131 -17.46 -1.32 -7.10
N TYR A 132 -18.09 -0.33 -6.48
CA TYR A 132 -18.80 -0.53 -5.22
C TYR A 132 -20.16 -1.17 -5.50
N SER A 133 -20.49 -2.25 -4.80
CA SER A 133 -21.85 -2.77 -4.77
C SER A 133 -22.74 -1.74 -4.08
N GLY A 134 -23.73 -1.22 -4.77
CA GLY A 134 -24.73 -0.31 -4.21
C GLY A 134 -25.69 -1.03 -3.25
N ILE A 135 -26.56 -0.26 -2.61
CA ILE A 135 -27.56 -0.79 -1.68
C ILE A 135 -28.54 -1.77 -2.37
N GLU A 136 -28.74 -1.60 -3.69
CA GLU A 136 -29.54 -2.49 -4.52
C GLU A 136 -29.00 -3.92 -4.53
N HIS A 137 -27.68 -4.07 -4.61
CA HIS A 137 -27.02 -5.38 -4.57
C HIS A 137 -27.15 -6.03 -3.18
N ALA A 138 -27.09 -5.21 -2.12
CA ALA A 138 -27.31 -5.71 -0.76
C ALA A 138 -28.75 -6.21 -0.57
N ILE A 139 -29.75 -5.49 -1.10
CA ILE A 139 -31.16 -5.90 -1.04
C ILE A 139 -31.39 -7.20 -1.81
N GLN A 140 -30.79 -7.35 -3.00
CA GLN A 140 -30.90 -8.58 -3.81
C GLN A 140 -30.25 -9.79 -3.11
N ALA A 141 -29.19 -9.59 -2.33
CA ALA A 141 -28.50 -10.66 -1.62
C ALA A 141 -29.28 -11.17 -0.38
N VAL A 142 -30.31 -10.43 0.09
CA VAL A 142 -31.13 -10.77 1.29
C VAL A 142 -32.51 -11.33 0.90
N GLN A 143 -32.88 -11.25 -0.36
CA GLN A 143 -34.11 -11.85 -0.91
C GLN A 143 -33.88 -13.30 -1.34
#